data_730fb9f5bbe193d9ba08df8f175be981
#
_entry.id   730fb9f5bbe193d9ba08df8f175be981
#
_cell.length_a   1.000
_cell.length_b   1.000
_cell.length_c   1.000
_cell.angle_alpha   90.00
_cell.angle_beta   90.00
_cell.angle_gamma   90.00
#
_symmetry.space_group_name_H-M   'P 1'
#
loop_
_entity.id
_entity.type
_entity.pdbx_description
1 polymer ?
#
loop_
_entity_poly.entity_id
_entity_poly.type
_entity_poly.pdbx_seq_one_letter_code
_entity_poly.pdbx_strand_id
1 'polypeptide(L)'
;MIKASDIYNRAKQLAESTNETEQRECIKTLYYAVLHKIQEVCDSKELPRTRAANLGSHESMIERINVQNLPSEKQIVSYAKKMKKKRVDADYILSLNINNKDVQYQISWAEKCWYLLDRQ
;
A
#
# COMPACT_ATOMS: atom_id res chain seq x y z
N MET A 1 20.73 -1.73 -0.32
CA MET A 1 19.57 -1.16 0.42
C MET A 1 18.36 -1.13 -0.50
N ILE A 2 17.21 -1.58 -0.01
CA ILE A 2 15.97 -1.68 -0.81
C ILE A 2 15.11 -0.46 -0.56
N LYS A 3 14.56 0.12 -1.63
CA LYS A 3 13.63 1.25 -1.57
C LYS A 3 12.22 0.77 -1.90
N ALA A 4 11.21 1.59 -1.56
CA ALA A 4 9.82 1.31 -1.91
C ALA A 4 9.64 1.06 -3.41
N SER A 5 10.37 1.78 -4.25
CA SER A 5 10.33 1.61 -5.70
C SER A 5 10.79 0.23 -6.16
N ASP A 6 11.73 -0.40 -5.46
CA ASP A 6 12.19 -1.75 -5.77
C ASP A 6 11.06 -2.76 -5.51
N ILE A 7 10.34 -2.59 -4.40
CA ILE A 7 9.18 -3.43 -4.07
C ILE A 7 8.08 -3.23 -5.11
N TYR A 8 7.82 -2.00 -5.50
CA TYR A 8 6.83 -1.66 -6.52
C TYR A 8 7.17 -2.33 -7.87
N ASN A 9 8.43 -2.28 -8.28
CA ASN A 9 8.88 -2.91 -9.52
C ASN A 9 8.69 -4.42 -9.50
N ARG A 10 8.95 -5.07 -8.36
CA ARG A 10 8.68 -6.50 -8.21
C ARG A 10 7.19 -6.81 -8.36
N ALA A 11 6.35 -5.97 -7.77
CA ALA A 11 4.89 -6.13 -7.89
C ALA A 11 4.43 -6.03 -9.35
N LYS A 12 5.01 -5.11 -10.12
CA LYS A 12 4.69 -4.99 -11.55
C LYS A 12 5.03 -6.24 -12.33
N GLN A 13 6.13 -6.91 -12.00
CA GLN A 13 6.50 -8.18 -12.62
C GLN A 13 5.47 -9.26 -12.29
N LEU A 14 5.05 -9.34 -11.04
CA LEU A 14 4.03 -10.31 -10.61
C LEU A 14 2.66 -10.04 -11.24
N ALA A 15 2.36 -8.79 -11.59
CA ALA A 15 1.08 -8.40 -12.17
C ALA A 15 0.83 -9.05 -13.54
N GLU A 16 1.86 -9.49 -14.22
CA GLU A 16 1.74 -10.14 -15.54
C GLU A 16 1.33 -11.61 -15.43
N SER A 17 1.36 -12.19 -14.23
CA SER A 17 1.06 -13.60 -14.04
C SER A 17 -0.43 -13.88 -14.14
N THR A 18 -0.77 -15.05 -14.70
CA THR A 18 -2.13 -15.60 -14.71
C THR A 18 -2.38 -16.60 -13.59
N ASN A 19 -1.35 -16.88 -12.79
CA ASN A 19 -1.41 -17.81 -11.66
C ASN A 19 -2.00 -17.11 -10.44
N GLU A 20 -3.02 -17.68 -9.82
CA GLU A 20 -3.70 -17.05 -8.68
C GLU A 20 -2.76 -16.84 -7.49
N THR A 21 -1.84 -17.77 -7.24
CA THR A 21 -0.87 -17.60 -6.14
C THR A 21 -0.02 -16.36 -6.35
N GLU A 22 0.47 -16.14 -7.55
CA GLU A 22 1.27 -14.96 -7.88
C GLU A 22 0.42 -13.69 -7.94
N GLN A 23 -0.84 -13.78 -8.32
CA GLN A 23 -1.77 -12.65 -8.27
C GLN A 23 -2.00 -12.20 -6.84
N ARG A 24 -2.16 -13.13 -5.91
CA ARG A 24 -2.28 -12.83 -4.47
C ARG A 24 -0.99 -12.19 -3.95
N GLU A 25 0.15 -12.70 -4.37
CA GLU A 25 1.45 -12.16 -4.01
C GLU A 25 1.62 -10.73 -4.56
N CYS A 26 1.17 -10.48 -5.77
CA CYS A 26 1.19 -9.14 -6.37
C CYS A 26 0.38 -8.13 -5.53
N ILE A 27 -0.82 -8.52 -5.12
CA ILE A 27 -1.70 -7.67 -4.31
C ILE A 27 -1.02 -7.31 -2.98
N LYS A 28 -0.42 -8.29 -2.32
CA LYS A 28 0.34 -8.07 -1.09
C LYS A 28 1.53 -7.13 -1.32
N THR A 29 2.30 -7.39 -2.36
CA THR A 29 3.53 -6.63 -2.64
C THR A 29 3.23 -5.19 -3.00
N LEU A 30 2.15 -4.92 -3.74
CA LEU A 30 1.69 -3.56 -4.04
C LEU A 30 1.36 -2.79 -2.76
N TYR A 31 0.65 -3.43 -1.84
CA TYR A 31 0.31 -2.81 -0.57
C TYR A 31 1.56 -2.44 0.23
N TYR A 32 2.51 -3.37 0.35
CA TYR A 32 3.75 -3.10 1.07
C TYR A 32 4.58 -2.01 0.40
N ALA A 33 4.61 -1.95 -0.92
CA ALA A 33 5.30 -0.89 -1.63
C ALA A 33 4.74 0.48 -1.26
N VAL A 34 3.42 0.62 -1.24
CA VAL A 34 2.76 1.88 -0.86
C VAL A 34 3.03 2.20 0.61
N LEU A 35 2.96 1.22 1.49
CA LEU A 35 3.22 1.41 2.91
C LEU A 35 4.63 1.94 3.15
N HIS A 36 5.62 1.36 2.49
CA HIS A 36 7.01 1.82 2.59
C HIS A 36 7.21 3.18 1.93
N LYS A 37 6.48 3.49 0.86
CA LYS A 37 6.52 4.83 0.26
C LYS A 37 5.98 5.88 1.22
N ILE A 38 4.89 5.58 1.91
CA ILE A 38 4.36 6.45 2.97
C ILE A 38 5.43 6.71 4.02
N GLN A 39 6.11 5.65 4.47
CA GLN A 39 7.17 5.78 5.45
C GLN A 39 8.32 6.66 4.95
N GLU A 40 8.77 6.45 3.71
CA GLU A 40 9.83 7.25 3.12
C GLU A 40 9.46 8.74 3.06
N VAL A 41 8.23 9.05 2.63
CA VAL A 41 7.75 10.44 2.57
C VAL A 41 7.69 11.05 3.97
N CYS A 42 7.14 10.34 4.94
CA CYS A 42 7.06 10.82 6.32
C CYS A 42 8.45 11.04 6.93
N ASP A 43 9.39 10.12 6.67
CA ASP A 43 10.75 10.25 7.17
C ASP A 43 11.48 11.43 6.52
N SER A 44 11.30 11.66 5.22
CA SER A 44 11.93 12.77 4.53
C SER A 44 11.45 14.12 5.03
N LYS A 45 10.23 14.19 5.55
CA LYS A 45 9.64 15.39 6.15
C LYS A 45 9.82 15.45 7.66
N GLU A 46 10.50 14.46 8.22
CA GLU A 46 10.72 14.36 9.68
C GLU A 46 9.41 14.40 10.48
N LEU A 47 8.36 13.79 9.96
CA LEU A 47 7.07 13.78 10.63
C LEU A 47 7.08 12.85 11.84
N PRO A 48 6.40 13.23 12.94
CA PRO A 48 6.38 12.41 14.15
C PRO A 48 5.67 11.08 13.90
N ARG A 49 6.13 10.04 14.59
CA ARG A 49 5.49 8.74 14.57
C ARG A 49 4.25 8.73 15.46
N THR A 50 3.22 8.01 15.02
CA THR A 50 2.02 7.82 15.82
C THR A 50 2.33 6.89 16.99
N ARG A 51 1.88 7.28 18.20
CA ARG A 51 2.11 6.52 19.43
C ARG A 51 0.82 5.98 20.03
N ALA A 52 -0.24 5.84 19.24
CA ALA A 52 -1.49 5.28 19.74
C ALA A 52 -1.28 3.81 20.11
N ALA A 53 -1.49 3.47 21.39
CA ALA A 53 -1.09 2.19 21.94
C ALA A 53 -1.88 0.99 21.39
N ASN A 54 -3.05 1.23 20.82
CA ASN A 54 -3.94 0.18 20.32
C ASN A 54 -3.92 0.02 18.80
N LEU A 55 -3.01 0.70 18.11
CA LEU A 55 -2.89 0.56 16.66
C LEU A 55 -1.81 -0.47 16.33
N GLY A 56 -2.06 -1.31 15.32
CA GLY A 56 -1.05 -2.17 14.73
C GLY A 56 0.00 -1.34 13.98
N SER A 57 1.10 -1.99 13.57
CA SER A 57 2.18 -1.29 12.88
C SER A 57 1.75 -0.67 11.56
N HIS A 58 0.89 -1.36 10.78
CA HIS A 58 0.39 -0.84 9.51
C HIS A 58 -0.53 0.35 9.72
N GLU A 59 -1.45 0.25 10.68
CA GLU A 59 -2.35 1.34 11.03
C GLU A 59 -1.59 2.55 11.53
N SER A 60 -0.51 2.33 12.30
CA SER A 60 0.34 3.41 12.81
C SER A 60 1.03 4.15 11.66
N MET A 61 1.49 3.44 10.63
CA MET A 61 2.13 4.05 9.48
C MET A 61 1.14 4.88 8.66
N ILE A 62 -0.06 4.36 8.45
CA ILE A 62 -1.11 5.08 7.73
C ILE A 62 -1.56 6.30 8.55
N GLU A 63 -1.73 6.13 9.87
CA GLU A 63 -2.16 7.21 10.75
C GLU A 63 -1.11 8.32 10.85
N ARG A 64 0.17 7.99 10.70
CA ARG A 64 1.25 8.95 10.68
C ARG A 64 1.03 10.04 9.62
N ILE A 65 0.52 9.66 8.46
CA ILE A 65 0.23 10.62 7.41
C ILE A 65 -1.17 11.26 7.59
N ASN A 66 -2.11 10.52 8.18
CA ASN A 66 -3.49 10.98 8.36
C ASN A 66 -3.60 12.20 9.27
N VAL A 67 -2.69 12.36 10.23
CA VAL A 67 -2.75 13.43 11.22
C VAL A 67 -1.88 14.64 10.87
N GLN A 68 -1.26 14.66 9.69
CA GLN A 68 -0.28 15.68 9.34
C GLN A 68 -0.84 16.87 8.56
N ASN A 69 -2.11 16.82 8.20
CA ASN A 69 -2.76 17.90 7.46
C ASN A 69 -2.01 18.26 6.17
N LEU A 70 -1.44 17.25 5.52
CA LEU A 70 -0.72 17.40 4.25
C LEU A 70 -1.70 17.48 3.07
N PRO A 71 -1.29 18.05 1.94
CA PRO A 71 -2.13 18.03 0.74
C PRO A 71 -2.53 16.59 0.38
N SER A 72 -3.82 16.38 0.12
CA SER A 72 -4.38 15.08 -0.30
C SER A 72 -4.20 13.94 0.70
N GLU A 73 -3.88 14.23 1.98
CA GLU A 73 -3.67 13.17 2.97
C GLU A 73 -4.86 12.23 3.11
N LYS A 74 -6.08 12.76 3.07
CA LYS A 74 -7.30 11.94 3.19
C LYS A 74 -7.46 10.98 2.02
N GLN A 75 -7.06 11.40 0.82
CA GLN A 75 -7.10 10.55 -0.36
C GLN A 75 -6.05 9.45 -0.25
N ILE A 76 -4.82 9.78 0.17
CA ILE A 76 -3.75 8.81 0.39
C ILE A 76 -4.21 7.74 1.38
N VAL A 77 -4.76 8.16 2.51
CA VAL A 77 -5.25 7.25 3.56
C VAL A 77 -6.38 6.37 3.02
N SER A 78 -7.30 6.93 2.27
CA SER A 78 -8.41 6.17 1.68
C SER A 78 -7.91 5.06 0.75
N TYR A 79 -6.98 5.38 -0.15
CA TYR A 79 -6.39 4.38 -1.04
C TYR A 79 -5.62 3.31 -0.27
N ALA A 80 -4.83 3.71 0.72
CA ALA A 80 -4.06 2.77 1.54
C ALA A 80 -4.97 1.80 2.29
N LYS A 81 -6.10 2.27 2.81
CA LYS A 81 -7.08 1.42 3.51
C LYS A 81 -7.77 0.44 2.57
N LYS A 82 -8.11 0.87 1.35
CA LYS A 82 -8.66 -0.03 0.32
C LYS A 82 -7.66 -1.10 -0.05
N MET A 83 -6.40 -0.73 -0.22
CA MET A 83 -5.33 -1.67 -0.53
C MET A 83 -5.10 -2.66 0.59
N LYS A 84 -5.17 -2.20 1.85
CA LYS A 84 -5.04 -3.08 3.02
C LYS A 84 -6.16 -4.13 3.05
N LYS A 85 -7.39 -3.72 2.79
CA LYS A 85 -8.53 -4.64 2.74
C LYS A 85 -8.31 -5.71 1.67
N LYS A 86 -7.88 -5.31 0.48
CA LYS A 86 -7.59 -6.25 -0.62
C LYS A 86 -6.45 -7.20 -0.26
N ARG A 87 -5.42 -6.71 0.39
CA ARG A 87 -4.28 -7.52 0.85
C ARG A 87 -4.74 -8.55 1.88
N VAL A 88 -5.57 -8.18 2.84
CA VAL A 88 -6.11 -9.11 3.84
C VAL A 88 -6.90 -10.22 3.15
N ASP A 89 -7.76 -9.87 2.19
CA ASP A 89 -8.51 -10.86 1.43
C ASP A 89 -7.58 -11.82 0.69
N ALA A 90 -6.54 -11.30 0.04
CA ALA A 90 -5.61 -12.10 -0.75
C ALA A 90 -4.73 -13.02 0.10
N ASP A 91 -4.34 -12.58 1.30
CA ASP A 91 -3.46 -13.36 2.18
C ASP A 91 -4.20 -14.39 3.04
N TYR A 92 -5.41 -14.07 3.49
CA TYR A 92 -6.05 -14.86 4.54
C TYR A 92 -7.34 -15.55 4.11
N ILE A 93 -8.01 -15.12 3.04
CA ILE A 93 -9.28 -15.72 2.63
C ILE A 93 -9.04 -16.54 1.37
N LEU A 94 -8.57 -17.76 1.56
CA LEU A 94 -8.20 -18.65 0.45
C LEU A 94 -9.40 -19.13 -0.37
N SER A 95 -10.61 -19.06 0.21
CA SER A 95 -11.84 -19.43 -0.49
C SER A 95 -12.31 -18.37 -1.51
N LEU A 96 -11.79 -17.14 -1.43
CA LEU A 96 -12.10 -16.13 -2.43
C LEU A 96 -11.38 -16.45 -3.74
N ASN A 97 -12.07 -16.19 -4.84
CA ASN A 97 -11.49 -16.36 -6.17
C ASN A 97 -10.81 -15.07 -6.60
N ILE A 98 -9.52 -14.97 -6.33
CA ILE A 98 -8.72 -13.79 -6.71
C ILE A 98 -8.32 -13.95 -8.18
N ASN A 99 -8.45 -12.87 -8.94
CA ASN A 99 -8.15 -12.89 -10.38
C ASN A 99 -7.51 -11.58 -10.83
N ASN A 100 -7.26 -11.44 -12.12
CA ASN A 100 -6.61 -10.27 -12.68
C ASN A 100 -7.36 -8.96 -12.40
N LYS A 101 -8.68 -9.01 -12.30
CA LYS A 101 -9.48 -7.82 -11.97
C LYS A 101 -9.12 -7.26 -10.60
N ASP A 102 -8.91 -8.14 -9.63
CA ASP A 102 -8.48 -7.73 -8.28
C ASP A 102 -7.10 -7.10 -8.33
N VAL A 103 -6.18 -7.66 -9.12
CA VAL A 103 -4.85 -7.11 -9.33
C VAL A 103 -4.94 -5.71 -9.93
N GLN A 104 -5.80 -5.51 -10.93
CA GLN A 104 -5.95 -4.21 -11.60
C GLN A 104 -6.53 -3.15 -10.67
N TYR A 105 -7.46 -3.50 -9.79
CA TYR A 105 -7.94 -2.57 -8.75
C TYR A 105 -6.80 -2.15 -7.84
N GLN A 106 -6.00 -3.11 -7.38
CA GLN A 106 -4.89 -2.82 -6.47
C GLN A 106 -3.84 -1.92 -7.15
N ILE A 107 -3.52 -2.20 -8.42
CA ILE A 107 -2.60 -1.36 -9.22
C ILE A 107 -3.13 0.07 -9.32
N SER A 108 -4.41 0.23 -9.64
CA SER A 108 -5.01 1.56 -9.78
C SER A 108 -4.89 2.36 -8.49
N TRP A 109 -5.20 1.75 -7.35
CA TRP A 109 -5.07 2.42 -6.05
C TRP A 109 -3.62 2.74 -5.72
N ALA A 110 -2.70 1.82 -6.03
CA ALA A 110 -1.27 2.04 -5.82
C ALA A 110 -0.75 3.21 -6.65
N GLU A 111 -1.10 3.27 -7.92
CA GLU A 111 -0.68 4.36 -8.82
C GLU A 111 -1.18 5.72 -8.34
N LYS A 112 -2.45 5.80 -7.97
CA LYS A 112 -3.04 7.04 -7.47
C LYS A 112 -2.40 7.49 -6.16
N CYS A 113 -2.19 6.55 -5.25
CA CYS A 113 -1.54 6.84 -3.97
C CYS A 113 -0.09 7.30 -4.17
N TRP A 114 0.64 6.61 -5.03
CA TRP A 114 2.04 6.93 -5.34
C TRP A 114 2.18 8.32 -5.95
N TYR A 115 1.30 8.65 -6.90
CA TYR A 115 1.23 9.96 -7.51
C TYR A 115 1.08 11.06 -6.45
N LEU A 116 0.15 10.87 -5.51
CA LEU A 116 -0.09 11.85 -4.46
C LEU A 116 1.09 11.94 -3.48
N LEU A 117 1.74 10.81 -3.17
CA LEU A 117 2.89 10.77 -2.28
C LEU A 117 4.10 11.48 -2.89
N ASP A 118 4.31 11.37 -4.19
CA ASP A 118 5.42 12.05 -4.87
C ASP A 118 5.27 13.58 -4.86
N ARG A 119 4.08 14.09 -4.59
CA ARG A 119 3.80 15.53 -4.57
C ARG A 119 3.85 16.15 -3.17
N GLN A 120 4.20 15.38 -2.18
CA GLN A 120 4.30 15.90 -0.79
C GLN A 120 5.60 16.68 -0.52
#